data_ab297a940288e1f577958e1732014aa3
#
_entry.id   ab297a940288e1f577958e1732014aa3
#
_cell.length_a   1.000
_cell.length_b   1.000
_cell.length_c   1.000
_cell.angle_alpha   90.00
_cell.angle_beta   90.00
_cell.angle_gamma   90.00
#
_symmetry.space_group_name_H-M   'P 1'
#
loop_
_entity.id
_entity.type
_entity.pdbx_description
1 polymer ?
#
loop_
_entity_poly.entity_id
_entity_poly.type
_entity_poly.pdbx_seq_one_letter_code
_entity_poly.pdbx_strand_id
1 'polypeptide(L)'
;MTLLVHQLVEEYLPAKRKRTAKGWIVFNSVCCHHRGHSRDTRSRGNLLMTQDGGMIVNCYNCGFKTGYRNSDITGNFENWLRYLGVPHNKIQEAKLEILSKKLNGEIETSILPEVFHIDHFKEIELPKHSQPIEAWTESQEISEELINCMEYLSTRGRAVASGWQYHWTPITRWNLNKRIIIPFYHNNKIVGWTGRYAGTPPKNTPKYFNSDIPQGYLFNNHVINLQPRKYELIAEGPFDAIAVDGV
;
A
#
# COMPACT_ATOMS: atom_id res chain seq x y z
N MET A 1 -16.17 -12.41 -26.38
CA MET A 1 -17.45 -12.72 -25.64
C MET A 1 -17.48 -11.84 -24.42
N THR A 2 -18.54 -11.03 -24.25
CA THR A 2 -18.63 -10.05 -23.14
C THR A 2 -19.01 -10.80 -21.86
N LEU A 3 -18.24 -10.62 -20.78
CA LEU A 3 -18.54 -11.21 -19.47
C LEU A 3 -19.82 -10.61 -18.86
N LEU A 4 -20.55 -11.37 -18.05
CA LEU A 4 -21.75 -10.93 -17.35
C LEU A 4 -21.51 -9.65 -16.53
N VAL A 5 -20.33 -9.53 -15.91
CA VAL A 5 -19.97 -8.32 -15.13
C VAL A 5 -20.04 -7.04 -15.96
N HIS A 6 -19.66 -7.07 -17.25
CA HIS A 6 -19.76 -5.89 -18.13
C HIS A 6 -21.22 -5.56 -18.45
N GLN A 7 -22.04 -6.58 -18.70
CA GLN A 7 -23.46 -6.41 -18.95
C GLN A 7 -24.15 -5.80 -17.73
N LEU A 8 -23.85 -6.28 -16.53
CA LEU A 8 -24.37 -5.72 -15.27
C LEU A 8 -23.97 -4.26 -15.09
N VAL A 9 -22.71 -3.92 -15.34
CA VAL A 9 -22.28 -2.50 -15.24
C VAL A 9 -23.01 -1.64 -16.25
N GLU A 10 -23.19 -2.09 -17.48
CA GLU A 10 -23.86 -1.31 -18.52
C GLU A 10 -25.37 -1.15 -18.24
N GLU A 11 -26.04 -2.19 -17.73
CA GLU A 11 -27.46 -2.20 -17.37
C GLU A 11 -27.77 -1.30 -16.16
N TYR A 12 -26.92 -1.36 -15.11
CA TYR A 12 -27.17 -0.65 -13.84
C TYR A 12 -26.51 0.71 -13.74
N LEU A 13 -25.69 1.11 -14.72
CA LEU A 13 -25.11 2.44 -14.74
C LEU A 13 -26.21 3.52 -14.85
N PRO A 14 -26.10 4.67 -14.13
CA PRO A 14 -27.11 5.73 -14.23
C PRO A 14 -27.42 6.12 -15.67
N ALA A 15 -28.69 6.23 -16.00
CA ALA A 15 -29.15 6.57 -17.35
C ALA A 15 -28.62 7.94 -17.81
N LYS A 16 -28.52 8.92 -16.88
CA LYS A 16 -27.94 10.23 -17.15
C LYS A 16 -26.42 10.13 -17.10
N ARG A 17 -25.80 9.81 -18.24
CA ARG A 17 -24.35 9.68 -18.39
C ARG A 17 -23.87 10.31 -19.70
N LYS A 18 -22.60 10.70 -19.75
CA LYS A 18 -21.95 11.26 -20.95
C LYS A 18 -20.63 10.54 -21.19
N ARG A 19 -20.25 10.36 -22.47
CA ARG A 19 -18.89 9.92 -22.84
C ARG A 19 -18.02 11.13 -23.15
N THR A 20 -16.79 11.12 -22.66
CA THR A 20 -15.76 12.08 -23.00
C THR A 20 -15.00 11.64 -24.23
N ALA A 21 -14.28 12.55 -24.91
CA ALA A 21 -13.39 12.22 -26.02
C ALA A 21 -12.28 11.21 -25.67
N LYS A 22 -11.92 11.11 -24.37
CA LYS A 22 -10.93 10.15 -23.85
C LYS A 22 -11.55 8.80 -23.45
N GLY A 23 -12.81 8.54 -23.80
CA GLY A 23 -13.50 7.27 -23.53
C GLY A 23 -14.11 7.11 -22.13
N TRP A 24 -13.94 8.07 -21.22
CA TRP A 24 -14.56 8.03 -19.91
C TRP A 24 -16.07 8.21 -20.00
N ILE A 25 -16.79 7.42 -19.20
CA ILE A 25 -18.23 7.57 -18.96
C ILE A 25 -18.39 8.34 -17.65
N VAL A 26 -19.03 9.50 -17.71
CA VAL A 26 -19.21 10.43 -16.60
C VAL A 26 -20.68 10.44 -16.18
N PHE A 27 -20.95 10.29 -14.88
CA PHE A 27 -22.30 10.19 -14.33
C PHE A 27 -22.35 10.70 -12.88
N ASN A 28 -23.55 10.90 -12.33
CA ASN A 28 -23.72 11.22 -10.92
C ASN A 28 -23.32 9.99 -10.07
N SER A 29 -22.26 10.13 -9.28
CA SER A 29 -21.69 9.01 -8.53
C SER A 29 -22.67 8.45 -7.50
N VAL A 30 -22.84 7.14 -7.51
CA VAL A 30 -23.76 6.40 -6.62
C VAL A 30 -23.14 6.10 -5.25
N CYS A 31 -21.81 6.14 -5.12
CA CYS A 31 -21.12 5.71 -3.89
C CYS A 31 -21.13 6.76 -2.76
N CYS A 32 -21.40 8.04 -3.06
CA CYS A 32 -21.16 9.14 -2.13
C CYS A 32 -21.99 9.01 -0.84
N HIS A 33 -23.30 8.80 -0.94
CA HIS A 33 -24.17 8.74 0.24
C HIS A 33 -23.90 7.48 1.09
N HIS A 34 -23.50 6.37 0.48
CA HIS A 34 -23.08 5.15 1.19
C HIS A 34 -21.78 5.32 1.98
N ARG A 35 -21.04 6.39 1.70
CA ARG A 35 -19.76 6.73 2.34
C ARG A 35 -19.86 7.98 3.22
N GLY A 36 -21.07 8.39 3.63
CA GLY A 36 -21.30 9.54 4.50
C GLY A 36 -21.13 10.91 3.83
N HIS A 37 -21.10 10.96 2.50
CA HIS A 37 -21.02 12.22 1.74
C HIS A 37 -22.38 12.60 1.15
N SER A 38 -22.56 13.87 0.82
CA SER A 38 -23.75 14.34 0.07
C SER A 38 -23.84 13.65 -1.29
N ARG A 39 -25.08 13.44 -1.76
CA ARG A 39 -25.31 12.86 -3.10
C ARG A 39 -24.63 13.69 -4.18
N ASP A 40 -24.02 13.02 -5.14
CA ASP A 40 -23.41 13.70 -6.27
C ASP A 40 -24.46 14.17 -7.27
N THR A 41 -24.51 15.49 -7.53
CA THR A 41 -25.39 16.12 -8.52
C THR A 41 -24.60 16.74 -9.68
N ARG A 42 -23.25 16.63 -9.65
CA ARG A 42 -22.34 17.32 -10.59
C ARG A 42 -21.59 16.37 -11.50
N SER A 43 -22.06 15.11 -11.62
CA SER A 43 -21.45 14.08 -12.48
C SER A 43 -19.95 13.87 -12.20
N ARG A 44 -19.60 13.64 -10.94
CA ARG A 44 -18.21 13.40 -10.50
C ARG A 44 -17.83 11.91 -10.42
N GLY A 45 -18.75 11.00 -10.75
CA GLY A 45 -18.51 9.60 -10.98
C GLY A 45 -17.96 9.38 -12.38
N ASN A 46 -16.92 8.54 -12.49
CA ASN A 46 -16.24 8.26 -13.74
C ASN A 46 -15.97 6.78 -13.87
N LEU A 47 -16.25 6.21 -15.05
CA LEU A 47 -15.92 4.85 -15.43
C LEU A 47 -15.13 4.87 -16.75
N LEU A 48 -14.03 4.14 -16.80
CA LEU A 48 -13.28 3.85 -18.01
C LEU A 48 -13.30 2.34 -18.26
N MET A 49 -13.73 1.92 -19.44
CA MET A 49 -13.52 0.58 -19.94
C MET A 49 -12.14 0.54 -20.61
N THR A 50 -11.27 -0.36 -20.18
CA THR A 50 -9.94 -0.51 -20.75
C THR A 50 -9.95 -1.47 -21.96
N GLN A 51 -8.95 -1.41 -22.82
CA GLN A 51 -8.88 -2.22 -24.05
C GLN A 51 -8.79 -3.72 -23.75
N ASP A 52 -8.20 -4.09 -22.63
CA ASP A 52 -8.08 -5.45 -22.13
C ASP A 52 -9.35 -5.98 -21.45
N GLY A 53 -10.46 -5.22 -21.51
CA GLY A 53 -11.72 -5.57 -20.87
C GLY A 53 -11.79 -5.27 -19.36
N GLY A 54 -10.82 -4.57 -18.81
CA GLY A 54 -10.87 -4.07 -17.45
C GLY A 54 -11.79 -2.85 -17.29
N MET A 55 -12.03 -2.46 -16.05
CA MET A 55 -12.81 -1.27 -15.69
C MET A 55 -12.11 -0.49 -14.58
N ILE A 56 -12.08 0.84 -14.73
CA ILE A 56 -11.56 1.77 -13.72
C ILE A 56 -12.69 2.69 -13.29
N VAL A 57 -12.96 2.75 -12.00
CA VAL A 57 -14.00 3.59 -11.40
C VAL A 57 -13.38 4.60 -10.45
N ASN A 58 -13.71 5.87 -10.64
CA ASN A 58 -13.30 6.97 -9.78
C ASN A 58 -14.48 7.86 -9.41
N CYS A 59 -14.52 8.32 -8.17
CA CYS A 59 -15.44 9.35 -7.71
C CYS A 59 -14.69 10.57 -7.19
N TYR A 60 -14.74 11.68 -7.89
CA TYR A 60 -14.11 12.94 -7.46
C TYR A 60 -14.86 13.66 -6.34
N ASN A 61 -16.02 13.15 -5.90
CA ASN A 61 -16.76 13.72 -4.77
C ASN A 61 -16.31 13.13 -3.44
N CYS A 62 -16.27 11.80 -3.32
CA CYS A 62 -15.94 11.11 -2.07
C CYS A 62 -14.57 10.39 -2.10
N GLY A 63 -13.81 10.54 -3.18
CA GLY A 63 -12.49 9.92 -3.33
C GLY A 63 -12.52 8.39 -3.56
N PHE A 64 -13.70 7.78 -3.74
CA PHE A 64 -13.81 6.34 -3.95
C PHE A 64 -13.15 5.94 -5.27
N LYS A 65 -12.29 4.93 -5.18
CA LYS A 65 -11.62 4.33 -6.35
C LYS A 65 -11.74 2.83 -6.27
N THR A 66 -12.03 2.21 -7.40
CA THR A 66 -12.05 0.75 -7.56
C THR A 66 -11.86 0.38 -9.02
N GLY A 67 -11.69 -0.89 -9.31
CA GLY A 67 -11.59 -1.38 -10.67
C GLY A 67 -11.87 -2.87 -10.76
N TYR A 68 -12.10 -3.31 -11.98
CA TYR A 68 -12.20 -4.70 -12.36
C TYR A 68 -11.09 -4.99 -13.36
N ARG A 69 -10.34 -6.03 -13.14
CA ARG A 69 -9.43 -6.64 -14.11
C ARG A 69 -9.95 -8.04 -14.40
N ASN A 70 -9.97 -8.46 -15.62
CA ASN A 70 -10.63 -9.67 -16.16
C ASN A 70 -10.58 -10.96 -15.31
N SER A 71 -10.00 -10.92 -14.12
CA SER A 71 -9.78 -12.09 -13.29
C SER A 71 -10.58 -12.14 -11.98
N ASP A 72 -10.98 -10.97 -11.39
CA ASP A 72 -11.64 -10.98 -10.07
C ASP A 72 -12.52 -9.77 -9.81
N ILE A 73 -13.66 -10.02 -9.15
CA ILE A 73 -14.49 -8.99 -8.54
C ILE A 73 -13.98 -8.76 -7.12
N THR A 74 -13.13 -7.73 -6.94
CA THR A 74 -12.63 -7.34 -5.63
C THR A 74 -13.75 -6.85 -4.71
N GLY A 75 -13.56 -6.92 -3.38
CA GLY A 75 -14.57 -6.46 -2.41
C GLY A 75 -15.00 -4.99 -2.63
N ASN A 76 -14.07 -4.10 -3.00
CA ASN A 76 -14.43 -2.72 -3.32
C ASN A 76 -15.23 -2.59 -4.62
N PHE A 77 -14.94 -3.42 -5.63
CA PHE A 77 -15.71 -3.41 -6.87
C PHE A 77 -17.10 -4.03 -6.66
N GLU A 78 -17.21 -5.09 -5.86
CA GLU A 78 -18.50 -5.66 -5.44
C GLU A 78 -19.36 -4.61 -4.69
N ASN A 79 -18.78 -3.87 -3.76
CA ASN A 79 -19.49 -2.79 -3.07
C ASN A 79 -19.99 -1.73 -4.04
N TRP A 80 -19.19 -1.38 -5.06
CA TRP A 80 -19.63 -0.45 -6.09
C TRP A 80 -20.80 -0.99 -6.93
N LEU A 81 -20.80 -2.27 -7.31
CA LEU A 81 -21.92 -2.92 -7.96
C LEU A 81 -23.19 -2.87 -7.10
N ARG A 82 -23.07 -3.11 -5.79
CA ARG A 82 -24.18 -2.96 -4.84
C ARG A 82 -24.69 -1.53 -4.77
N TYR A 83 -23.81 -0.53 -4.81
CA TYR A 83 -24.20 0.89 -4.86
C TYR A 83 -24.91 1.26 -6.15
N LEU A 84 -24.61 0.60 -7.26
CA LEU A 84 -25.37 0.71 -8.52
C LEU A 84 -26.76 0.10 -8.42
N GLY A 85 -27.02 -0.73 -7.42
CA GLY A 85 -28.29 -1.44 -7.25
C GLY A 85 -28.30 -2.84 -7.88
N VAL A 86 -27.13 -3.39 -8.24
CA VAL A 86 -27.06 -4.76 -8.78
C VAL A 86 -27.46 -5.75 -7.69
N PRO A 87 -28.42 -6.64 -7.94
CA PRO A 87 -28.86 -7.68 -7.00
C PRO A 87 -27.71 -8.62 -6.64
N HIS A 88 -27.69 -9.04 -5.38
CA HIS A 88 -26.62 -9.91 -4.86
C HIS A 88 -26.45 -11.21 -5.66
N ASN A 89 -27.55 -11.88 -6.03
CA ASN A 89 -27.52 -13.10 -6.84
C ASN A 89 -26.83 -12.88 -8.19
N LYS A 90 -27.09 -11.75 -8.85
CA LYS A 90 -26.45 -11.38 -10.12
C LYS A 90 -24.94 -11.18 -9.98
N ILE A 91 -24.50 -10.59 -8.85
CA ILE A 91 -23.08 -10.46 -8.55
C ILE A 91 -22.43 -11.85 -8.34
N GLN A 92 -23.13 -12.77 -7.66
CA GLN A 92 -22.65 -14.14 -7.47
C GLN A 92 -22.59 -14.91 -8.80
N GLU A 93 -23.58 -14.75 -9.66
CA GLU A 93 -23.58 -15.34 -11.01
C GLU A 93 -22.36 -14.87 -11.82
N ALA A 94 -22.05 -13.56 -11.78
CA ALA A 94 -20.87 -13.01 -12.45
C ALA A 94 -19.56 -13.57 -11.88
N LYS A 95 -19.46 -13.74 -10.55
CA LYS A 95 -18.30 -14.37 -9.91
C LYS A 95 -18.13 -15.83 -10.33
N LEU A 96 -19.22 -16.59 -10.41
CA LEU A 96 -19.21 -17.99 -10.85
C LEU A 96 -18.83 -18.11 -12.32
N GLU A 97 -19.31 -17.22 -13.19
CA GLU A 97 -18.88 -17.18 -14.59
C GLU A 97 -17.39 -16.98 -14.73
N ILE A 98 -16.84 -15.99 -13.99
CA ILE A 98 -15.40 -15.72 -13.99
C ILE A 98 -14.62 -16.94 -13.50
N LEU A 99 -15.07 -17.58 -12.40
CA LEU A 99 -14.44 -18.77 -11.85
C LEU A 99 -14.46 -19.93 -12.85
N SER A 100 -15.62 -20.18 -13.50
CA SER A 100 -15.76 -21.22 -14.52
C SER A 100 -14.80 -20.99 -15.68
N LYS A 101 -14.70 -19.75 -16.18
CA LYS A 101 -13.78 -19.41 -17.28
C LYS A 101 -12.31 -19.53 -16.89
N LYS A 102 -11.98 -19.25 -15.63
CA LYS A 102 -10.64 -19.51 -15.08
C LYS A 102 -10.32 -21.00 -15.09
N LEU A 103 -11.24 -21.84 -14.61
CA LEU A 103 -11.05 -23.29 -14.56
C LEU A 103 -10.92 -23.91 -15.96
N ASN A 104 -11.59 -23.33 -16.94
CA ASN A 104 -11.51 -23.76 -18.34
C ASN A 104 -10.29 -23.20 -19.10
N GLY A 105 -9.46 -22.34 -18.46
CA GLY A 105 -8.31 -21.69 -19.10
C GLY A 105 -8.68 -20.63 -20.15
N GLU A 106 -9.95 -20.17 -20.18
CA GLU A 106 -10.43 -19.16 -21.12
C GLU A 106 -10.04 -17.73 -20.70
N ILE A 107 -9.74 -17.55 -19.43
CA ILE A 107 -9.20 -16.31 -18.86
C ILE A 107 -7.83 -16.67 -18.34
N GLU A 108 -6.80 -16.01 -18.88
CA GLU A 108 -5.50 -16.05 -18.22
C GLU A 108 -5.72 -15.60 -16.78
N THR A 109 -5.58 -16.54 -15.88
CA THR A 109 -5.41 -16.21 -14.50
C THR A 109 -4.10 -15.43 -14.43
N SER A 110 -4.16 -14.11 -14.40
CA SER A 110 -3.14 -13.36 -13.71
C SER A 110 -3.26 -13.72 -12.22
N ILE A 111 -3.11 -15.00 -11.96
CA ILE A 111 -2.95 -15.60 -10.65
C ILE A 111 -1.49 -15.33 -10.33
N LEU A 112 -1.31 -14.31 -9.86
CA LEU A 112 -0.34 -13.66 -9.05
C LEU A 112 -0.38 -12.22 -9.54
N PRO A 113 -0.53 -11.22 -8.66
CA PRO A 113 0.12 -9.97 -8.96
C PRO A 113 1.44 -10.42 -9.55
N GLU A 114 1.86 -9.88 -10.73
CA GLU A 114 3.22 -10.10 -11.25
C GLU A 114 4.06 -10.40 -10.03
N VAL A 115 4.61 -11.65 -9.95
CA VAL A 115 5.56 -11.95 -8.89
C VAL A 115 6.54 -10.84 -9.11
N PHE A 116 6.42 -9.78 -8.31
CA PHE A 116 7.33 -8.65 -8.41
C PHE A 116 8.65 -9.37 -8.34
N HIS A 117 9.37 -9.41 -9.48
CA HIS A 117 10.66 -10.02 -9.53
C HIS A 117 11.45 -9.22 -8.52
N ILE A 118 11.45 -9.75 -7.30
CA ILE A 118 12.07 -9.19 -6.10
C ILE A 118 13.55 -8.88 -6.38
N ASP A 119 14.08 -9.40 -7.47
CA ASP A 119 15.46 -9.30 -7.88
C ASP A 119 15.91 -7.92 -8.42
N HIS A 120 15.02 -6.94 -8.50
CA HIS A 120 15.31 -5.68 -9.20
C HIS A 120 15.08 -4.41 -8.37
N PHE A 121 15.12 -4.53 -7.03
CA PHE A 121 15.10 -3.31 -6.23
C PHE A 121 16.44 -2.56 -6.40
N LYS A 122 16.31 -1.31 -6.88
CA LYS A 122 17.47 -0.44 -7.03
C LYS A 122 18.09 -0.14 -5.67
N GLU A 123 19.39 -0.30 -5.56
CA GLU A 123 20.16 0.14 -4.40
C GLU A 123 20.09 1.65 -4.27
N ILE A 124 19.87 2.13 -3.07
CA ILE A 124 19.86 3.56 -2.72
C ILE A 124 20.81 3.85 -1.57
N GLU A 125 21.22 5.11 -1.49
CA GLU A 125 22.04 5.58 -0.38
C GLU A 125 21.16 6.02 0.80
N LEU A 126 21.67 5.82 2.02
CA LEU A 126 21.14 6.45 3.21
C LEU A 126 21.38 7.97 3.15
N PRO A 127 20.68 8.77 3.98
CA PRO A 127 20.98 10.19 4.14
C PRO A 127 22.46 10.42 4.39
N LYS A 128 23.03 11.48 3.83
CA LYS A 128 24.45 11.81 3.99
C LYS A 128 24.88 11.75 5.45
N HIS A 129 26.10 11.28 5.68
CA HIS A 129 26.68 11.09 7.00
C HIS A 129 25.91 10.15 7.94
N SER A 130 24.99 9.33 7.40
CA SER A 130 24.35 8.29 8.19
C SER A 130 25.34 7.18 8.52
N GLN A 131 25.39 6.81 9.79
CA GLN A 131 26.18 5.67 10.28
C GLN A 131 25.31 4.86 11.27
N PRO A 132 25.64 3.57 11.48
CA PRO A 132 25.03 2.81 12.56
C PRO A 132 25.14 3.57 13.89
N ILE A 133 24.09 3.49 14.72
CA ILE A 133 24.05 4.19 16.01
C ILE A 133 25.23 3.76 16.89
N GLU A 134 25.62 2.48 16.83
CA GLU A 134 26.73 1.91 17.56
C GLU A 134 28.06 2.60 17.22
N ALA A 135 28.27 2.94 15.94
CA ALA A 135 29.49 3.63 15.51
C ALA A 135 29.61 5.06 16.07
N TRP A 136 28.48 5.72 16.35
CA TRP A 136 28.46 7.02 16.98
C TRP A 136 28.77 6.96 18.48
N THR A 137 28.41 5.87 19.15
CA THR A 137 28.68 5.71 20.60
C THR A 137 30.15 5.50 20.91
N GLU A 138 30.95 5.12 19.93
CA GLU A 138 32.42 5.02 20.06
C GLU A 138 33.10 6.40 19.91
N SER A 139 32.40 7.42 19.44
CA SER A 139 32.92 8.77 19.30
C SER A 139 32.89 9.52 20.65
N GLN A 140 33.81 10.44 20.86
CA GLN A 140 33.94 11.19 22.15
C GLN A 140 32.84 12.22 22.38
N GLU A 141 32.08 12.60 21.35
CA GLU A 141 31.00 13.59 21.43
C GLU A 141 29.70 13.03 20.94
N ILE A 142 28.83 12.64 21.87
CA ILE A 142 27.46 12.16 21.56
C ILE A 142 26.53 13.38 21.67
N SER A 143 25.82 13.70 20.58
CA SER A 143 24.85 14.80 20.58
C SER A 143 23.60 14.48 21.40
N GLU A 144 22.94 15.52 21.93
CA GLU A 144 21.68 15.37 22.65
C GLU A 144 20.59 14.69 21.79
N GLU A 145 20.56 15.00 20.48
CA GLU A 145 19.62 14.40 19.55
C GLU A 145 19.83 12.89 19.40
N LEU A 146 21.08 12.45 19.39
CA LEU A 146 21.40 11.03 19.36
C LEU A 146 21.00 10.34 20.66
N ILE A 147 21.27 10.95 21.81
CA ILE A 147 20.84 10.43 23.12
C ILE A 147 19.33 10.24 23.13
N ASN A 148 18.56 11.24 22.72
CA ASN A 148 17.11 11.16 22.63
C ASN A 148 16.63 10.00 21.71
N CYS A 149 17.34 9.74 20.62
CA CYS A 149 17.05 8.61 19.73
C CYS A 149 17.31 7.26 20.41
N MET A 150 18.42 7.12 21.14
CA MET A 150 18.77 5.89 21.86
C MET A 150 17.82 5.64 23.03
N GLU A 151 17.46 6.64 23.79
CA GLU A 151 16.46 6.56 24.86
C GLU A 151 15.12 6.12 24.30
N TYR A 152 14.69 6.72 23.19
CA TYR A 152 13.46 6.31 22.53
C TYR A 152 13.48 4.86 22.09
N LEU A 153 14.57 4.35 21.51
CA LEU A 153 14.71 2.93 21.17
C LEU A 153 14.58 2.04 22.41
N SER A 154 15.22 2.44 23.52
CA SER A 154 15.14 1.70 24.78
C SER A 154 13.71 1.59 25.32
N THR A 155 12.88 2.64 25.16
CA THR A 155 11.46 2.60 25.56
C THR A 155 10.61 1.66 24.73
N ARG A 156 11.08 1.25 23.55
CA ARG A 156 10.36 0.30 22.65
C ARG A 156 10.58 -1.16 23.00
N GLY A 157 11.38 -1.44 24.01
CA GLY A 157 11.71 -2.77 24.49
C GLY A 157 12.98 -3.34 23.86
N ARG A 158 13.55 -4.35 24.53
CA ARG A 158 14.85 -4.93 24.16
C ARG A 158 14.88 -5.49 22.74
N ALA A 159 13.82 -6.21 22.35
CA ALA A 159 13.73 -6.81 21.00
C ALA A 159 13.85 -5.75 19.90
N VAL A 160 13.20 -4.59 20.07
CA VAL A 160 13.30 -3.48 19.12
C VAL A 160 14.67 -2.82 19.23
N ALA A 161 15.15 -2.54 20.43
CA ALA A 161 16.39 -1.77 20.64
C ALA A 161 17.64 -2.50 20.05
N SER A 162 17.65 -3.81 20.03
CA SER A 162 18.78 -4.62 19.53
C SER A 162 18.47 -5.48 18.28
N GLY A 163 17.21 -5.45 17.81
CA GLY A 163 16.75 -6.34 16.72
C GLY A 163 17.05 -5.84 15.32
N TRP A 164 17.61 -4.64 15.15
CA TRP A 164 17.89 -4.06 13.84
C TRP A 164 19.10 -3.15 13.88
N GLN A 165 19.82 -3.02 12.78
CA GLN A 165 20.90 -2.05 12.65
C GLN A 165 20.32 -0.67 12.34
N TYR A 166 20.09 0.12 13.36
CA TYR A 166 19.61 1.49 13.23
C TYR A 166 20.73 2.44 12.87
N HIS A 167 20.40 3.43 12.07
CA HIS A 167 21.32 4.49 11.69
C HIS A 167 20.84 5.84 12.23
N TRP A 168 21.77 6.75 12.36
CA TRP A 168 21.51 8.14 12.70
C TRP A 168 22.44 9.05 11.88
N THR A 169 22.00 10.31 11.66
CA THR A 169 22.78 11.34 10.96
C THR A 169 22.73 12.64 11.73
N PRO A 170 23.87 13.40 11.83
CA PRO A 170 23.89 14.72 12.46
C PRO A 170 23.19 15.79 11.60
N ILE A 171 22.73 15.47 10.41
CA ILE A 171 22.01 16.41 9.55
C ILE A 171 20.63 16.66 10.10
N THR A 172 20.34 17.91 10.47
CA THR A 172 19.03 18.34 10.98
C THR A 172 18.09 18.87 9.89
N ARG A 173 18.60 19.04 8.66
CA ARG A 173 17.82 19.51 7.50
C ARG A 173 16.96 18.39 6.90
N TRP A 174 15.99 18.78 6.07
CA TRP A 174 15.16 17.83 5.29
C TRP A 174 14.35 16.85 6.14
N ASN A 175 13.78 17.31 7.26
CA ASN A 175 13.02 16.46 8.17
C ASN A 175 13.81 15.28 8.77
N LEU A 176 15.13 15.34 8.84
CA LEU A 176 15.98 14.31 9.45
C LEU A 176 16.28 14.55 10.93
N ASN A 177 15.93 15.73 11.48
CA ASN A 177 16.15 16.05 12.88
C ASN A 177 15.41 15.08 13.81
N LYS A 178 16.11 14.62 14.86
CA LYS A 178 15.58 13.69 15.89
C LYS A 178 14.97 12.42 15.29
N ARG A 179 15.61 11.86 14.25
CA ARG A 179 15.09 10.65 13.60
C ARG A 179 16.05 9.48 13.68
N ILE A 180 15.48 8.34 13.99
CA ILE A 180 16.11 7.03 13.85
C ILE A 180 15.88 6.58 12.41
N ILE A 181 16.95 6.29 11.69
CA ILE A 181 16.89 5.79 10.32
C ILE A 181 16.86 4.27 10.38
N ILE A 182 15.85 3.68 9.78
CA ILE A 182 15.63 2.24 9.68
C ILE A 182 15.87 1.86 8.23
N PRO A 183 17.03 1.27 7.88
CA PRO A 183 17.31 0.80 6.53
C PRO A 183 16.42 -0.38 6.15
N PHE A 184 16.07 -0.48 4.89
CA PHE A 184 15.34 -1.57 4.28
C PHE A 184 16.29 -2.35 3.39
N TYR A 185 16.50 -3.61 3.72
CA TYR A 185 17.46 -4.46 3.03
C TYR A 185 16.78 -5.44 2.08
N HIS A 186 17.39 -5.63 0.94
CA HIS A 186 17.09 -6.72 0.01
C HIS A 186 18.39 -7.26 -0.56
N ASN A 187 18.66 -8.56 -0.43
CA ASN A 187 19.91 -9.21 -0.86
C ASN A 187 21.16 -8.44 -0.36
N ASN A 188 21.19 -8.07 0.91
CA ASN A 188 22.25 -7.29 1.58
C ASN A 188 22.49 -5.88 1.02
N LYS A 189 21.57 -5.35 0.19
CA LYS A 189 21.61 -4.00 -0.34
C LYS A 189 20.52 -3.17 0.30
N ILE A 190 20.79 -1.87 0.50
CA ILE A 190 19.80 -0.92 0.98
C ILE A 190 18.94 -0.50 -0.21
N VAL A 191 17.64 -0.79 -0.14
CA VAL A 191 16.67 -0.51 -1.20
C VAL A 191 15.64 0.53 -0.80
N GLY A 192 15.64 0.94 0.46
CA GLY A 192 14.78 1.96 1.03
C GLY A 192 15.20 2.27 2.46
N TRP A 193 14.59 3.27 3.03
CA TRP A 193 14.71 3.57 4.46
C TRP A 193 13.52 4.40 4.94
N THR A 194 13.27 4.34 6.25
CA THR A 194 12.35 5.26 6.92
C THR A 194 13.02 5.93 8.10
N GLY A 195 12.76 7.21 8.27
CA GLY A 195 13.21 7.99 9.42
C GLY A 195 12.09 8.16 10.43
N ARG A 196 12.12 7.41 11.53
CA ARG A 196 11.15 7.51 12.62
C ARG A 196 11.53 8.63 13.58
N TYR A 197 10.61 9.57 13.83
CA TYR A 197 10.83 10.62 14.83
C TYR A 197 10.92 10.02 16.25
N ALA A 198 11.97 10.34 16.98
CA ALA A 198 12.15 9.88 18.35
C ALA A 198 11.18 10.63 19.29
N GLY A 199 10.22 9.92 19.85
CA GLY A 199 9.16 10.48 20.67
C GLY A 199 7.94 10.99 19.90
N THR A 200 7.28 12.01 20.46
CA THR A 200 6.10 12.65 19.87
C THR A 200 6.52 13.80 18.97
N PRO A 201 6.20 13.75 17.66
CA PRO A 201 6.58 14.82 16.75
C PRO A 201 5.76 16.09 17.02
N PRO A 202 6.34 17.29 16.82
CA PRO A 202 5.61 18.55 16.85
C PRO A 202 4.48 18.59 15.82
N LYS A 203 3.55 19.55 16.00
CA LYS A 203 2.48 19.78 15.01
C LYS A 203 3.09 20.05 13.63
N ASN A 204 2.53 19.42 12.60
CA ASN A 204 2.98 19.45 11.21
C ASN A 204 4.32 18.72 10.91
N THR A 205 4.88 17.99 11.87
CA THR A 205 6.03 17.12 11.62
C THR A 205 5.55 15.68 11.46
N PRO A 206 5.80 15.01 10.32
CA PRO A 206 5.35 13.63 10.12
C PRO A 206 6.07 12.68 11.09
N LYS A 207 5.34 11.72 11.61
CA LYS A 207 5.88 10.66 12.49
C LYS A 207 6.94 9.82 11.79
N TYR A 208 6.73 9.53 10.51
CA TYR A 208 7.66 8.84 9.63
C TYR A 208 8.01 9.72 8.44
N PHE A 209 9.25 9.66 8.00
CA PHE A 209 9.75 10.29 6.79
C PHE A 209 10.48 9.23 5.97
N ASN A 210 9.96 8.93 4.78
CA ASN A 210 10.42 7.80 3.98
C ASN A 210 11.26 8.24 2.81
N SER A 211 12.22 7.40 2.42
CA SER A 211 12.78 7.43 1.07
C SER A 211 11.70 7.07 0.03
N ASP A 212 12.07 7.08 -1.22
CA ASP A 212 11.27 6.45 -2.28
C ASP A 212 11.33 4.93 -2.08
N ILE A 213 10.30 4.39 -1.43
CA ILE A 213 10.23 2.95 -1.11
C ILE A 213 9.75 2.21 -2.37
N PRO A 214 10.49 1.18 -2.83
CA PRO A 214 10.09 0.43 -4.01
C PRO A 214 8.70 -0.20 -3.86
N GLN A 215 7.90 -0.13 -4.91
CA GLN A 215 6.60 -0.78 -4.92
C GLN A 215 6.77 -2.31 -4.78
N GLY A 216 5.97 -2.92 -3.90
CA GLY A 216 6.03 -4.35 -3.63
C GLY A 216 7.10 -4.76 -2.63
N TYR A 217 7.91 -3.84 -2.10
CA TYR A 217 8.84 -4.16 -1.03
C TYR A 217 8.09 -4.49 0.26
N LEU A 218 8.43 -5.63 0.85
CA LEU A 218 7.96 -6.04 2.17
C LEU A 218 9.14 -5.99 3.15
N PHE A 219 9.01 -5.20 4.21
CA PHE A 219 10.04 -5.08 5.24
C PHE A 219 10.29 -6.42 5.92
N ASN A 220 11.56 -6.76 6.12
CA ASN A 220 12.00 -8.00 6.77
C ASN A 220 11.54 -9.31 6.08
N ASN A 221 11.28 -9.28 4.76
CA ASN A 221 10.78 -10.43 4.02
C ASN A 221 11.75 -11.62 3.98
N HIS A 222 13.03 -11.40 4.21
CA HIS A 222 14.03 -12.47 4.21
C HIS A 222 13.78 -13.52 5.30
N VAL A 223 13.13 -13.16 6.41
CA VAL A 223 12.81 -14.10 7.50
C VAL A 223 11.75 -15.12 7.11
N ILE A 224 10.93 -14.84 6.10
CA ILE A 224 9.87 -15.75 5.62
C ILE A 224 10.47 -17.06 5.09
N ASN A 225 11.65 -16.98 4.47
CA ASN A 225 12.30 -18.11 3.78
C ASN A 225 13.33 -18.86 4.66
N LEU A 226 13.60 -18.42 5.89
CA LEU A 226 14.69 -18.96 6.68
C LEU A 226 14.43 -20.33 7.31
N GLN A 227 13.15 -20.70 7.58
CA GLN A 227 12.78 -22.01 8.14
C GLN A 227 11.31 -22.33 7.88
N PRO A 228 10.88 -23.62 7.91
CA PRO A 228 9.47 -23.96 7.89
C PRO A 228 8.80 -23.41 9.15
N ARG A 229 8.04 -22.35 9.00
CA ARG A 229 7.30 -21.69 10.08
C ARG A 229 5.84 -22.15 10.09
N LYS A 230 5.28 -22.32 11.27
CA LYS A 230 3.88 -22.70 11.44
C LYS A 230 2.94 -21.50 11.22
N TYR A 231 3.44 -20.29 11.46
CA TYR A 231 2.68 -19.04 11.34
C TYR A 231 3.57 -17.94 10.76
N GLU A 232 2.94 -17.04 10.01
CA GLU A 232 3.50 -15.79 9.56
C GLU A 232 2.73 -14.66 10.23
N LEU A 233 3.44 -13.67 10.81
CA LEU A 233 2.86 -12.51 11.44
C LEU A 233 3.11 -11.29 10.56
N ILE A 234 2.04 -10.57 10.22
CA ILE A 234 2.10 -9.34 9.43
C ILE A 234 1.88 -8.16 10.38
N ALA A 235 2.81 -7.21 10.39
CA ALA A 235 2.74 -6.01 11.19
C ALA A 235 2.61 -4.75 10.31
N GLU A 236 1.99 -3.68 10.83
CA GLU A 236 1.78 -2.43 10.09
C GLU A 236 3.05 -1.57 9.96
N GLY A 237 4.04 -1.77 10.82
CA GLY A 237 5.23 -0.93 10.86
C GLY A 237 6.53 -1.67 11.14
N PRO A 238 7.70 -1.08 10.78
CA PRO A 238 8.99 -1.71 10.96
C PRO A 238 9.29 -2.11 12.41
N PHE A 239 8.97 -1.26 13.39
CA PHE A 239 9.21 -1.57 14.81
C PHE A 239 8.38 -2.75 15.31
N ASP A 240 7.15 -2.86 14.83
CA ASP A 240 6.28 -3.97 15.23
C ASP A 240 6.76 -5.28 14.59
N ALA A 241 7.23 -5.22 13.33
CA ALA A 241 7.85 -6.35 12.66
C ALA A 241 9.14 -6.81 13.37
N ILE A 242 10.02 -5.87 13.77
CA ILE A 242 11.25 -6.16 14.50
C ILE A 242 10.94 -6.75 15.88
N ALA A 243 9.93 -6.21 16.58
CA ALA A 243 9.51 -6.71 17.89
C ALA A 243 9.06 -8.17 17.85
N VAL A 244 8.36 -8.55 16.79
CA VAL A 244 7.87 -9.94 16.60
C VAL A 244 8.98 -10.90 16.20
N ASP A 245 9.97 -10.44 15.44
CA ASP A 245 11.08 -11.27 14.99
C ASP A 245 12.10 -11.56 16.12
N GLY A 246 12.13 -10.71 17.16
CA GLY A 246 12.99 -10.85 18.33
C GLY A 246 12.44 -11.72 19.46
N VAL A 247 11.29 -12.38 19.23
CA VAL A 247 10.66 -13.33 20.15
C VAL A 247 10.81 -14.75 19.61
#